data_8906b7ea8c8839f676c51948533d5541
#
_entry.id   8906b7ea8c8839f676c51948533d5541
#
_cell.length_a   1.000
_cell.length_b   1.000
_cell.length_c   1.000
_cell.angle_alpha   90.00
_cell.angle_beta   90.00
_cell.angle_gamma   90.00
#
_symmetry.space_group_name_H-M   'P 1'
#
loop_
_entity.id
_entity.type
_entity.pdbx_description
1 polymer ?
#
loop_
_entity_poly.entity_id
_entity_poly.type
_entity_poly.pdbx_seq_one_letter_code
_entity_poly.pdbx_strand_id
1 'polypeptide(L)'
;VRLGRIEKQELLLAEGTEVLGPVIQQERLAETFAKSRTASPKPVVFTSIEIVGHRVTLVRTTATYLTTDGDGNLVFSMISDIVPIPMTSIVTPRGELVRMALDLGPFKVELKRSPGPVALLGGEIDQSSMVGSTGTPPRGGAVERYQLPPGTKVVADEFQSVEGDVVTVRSDAVPSPLVDPKPFLAKEAQLETDDPVVRSWVEGIVAGRTDGADIAESLRLAVRSHITVRDLTVADGSALETFRNKKGDCTEHANLLCAALRIAGIPARVDVGVVHVFVVDKPAWCGHAWVSAWIDGHWITLDAAYPGIARSKYLRLGSANGADGAKANGAMLAAMALLMGKEIKTVTGQP
;
A
#
# COMPACT_ATOMS: atom_id res chain seq x y z
N VAL A 1 22.69 -6.43 -17.72
CA VAL A 1 21.29 -6.87 -17.53
C VAL A 1 21.35 -8.30 -17.02
N ARG A 2 21.17 -8.54 -15.72
CA ARG A 2 20.94 -9.87 -15.19
C ARG A 2 19.47 -10.19 -15.42
N LEU A 3 19.19 -11.15 -16.27
CA LEU A 3 17.87 -11.77 -16.38
C LEU A 3 17.53 -12.35 -14.99
N GLY A 4 16.54 -11.78 -14.33
CA GLY A 4 16.01 -12.31 -13.08
C GLY A 4 15.48 -13.73 -13.29
N ARG A 5 15.42 -14.52 -12.22
CA ARG A 5 14.84 -15.85 -12.22
C ARG A 5 13.33 -15.70 -12.54
N ILE A 6 12.88 -16.31 -13.62
CA ILE A 6 11.44 -16.34 -13.95
C ILE A 6 10.80 -17.31 -12.95
N GLU A 7 10.02 -16.77 -12.01
CA GLU A 7 9.14 -17.58 -11.16
C GLU A 7 7.83 -17.81 -11.91
N LYS A 8 7.47 -19.06 -12.09
CA LYS A 8 6.19 -19.44 -12.67
C LYS A 8 5.08 -19.19 -11.64
N GLN A 9 4.14 -18.33 -11.97
CA GLN A 9 2.92 -18.13 -11.18
C GLN A 9 1.74 -18.77 -11.92
N GLU A 10 0.90 -19.51 -11.21
CA GLU A 10 -0.33 -20.09 -11.75
C GLU A 10 -1.51 -19.27 -11.21
N LEU A 11 -2.31 -18.73 -12.11
CA LEU A 11 -3.55 -18.05 -11.78
C LEU A 11 -4.72 -18.99 -12.10
N LEU A 12 -5.54 -19.24 -11.09
CA LEU A 12 -6.80 -19.99 -11.27
C LEU A 12 -7.88 -19.01 -11.74
N LEU A 13 -8.38 -19.24 -12.94
CA LEU A 13 -9.49 -18.48 -13.51
C LEU A 13 -10.78 -19.29 -13.34
N ALA A 14 -11.87 -18.62 -12.98
CA ALA A 14 -13.19 -19.22 -13.07
C ALA A 14 -13.51 -19.52 -14.54
N GLU A 15 -14.23 -20.63 -14.79
CA GLU A 15 -14.64 -21.02 -16.13
C GLU A 15 -15.41 -19.87 -16.82
N GLY A 16 -15.05 -19.55 -18.06
CA GLY A 16 -15.66 -18.42 -18.82
C GLY A 16 -15.11 -17.04 -18.48
N THR A 17 -14.10 -16.91 -17.62
CA THR A 17 -13.46 -15.61 -17.37
C THR A 17 -12.65 -15.17 -18.59
N GLU A 18 -13.06 -14.10 -19.26
CA GLU A 18 -12.29 -13.46 -20.31
C GLU A 18 -11.25 -12.52 -19.67
N VAL A 19 -9.98 -12.72 -19.98
CA VAL A 19 -8.88 -11.88 -19.51
C VAL A 19 -8.36 -11.05 -20.66
N LEU A 20 -8.43 -9.73 -20.50
CA LEU A 20 -8.02 -8.78 -21.54
C LEU A 20 -6.63 -8.20 -21.24
N GLY A 21 -5.75 -8.20 -22.23
CA GLY A 21 -4.50 -7.43 -22.18
C GLY A 21 -4.78 -5.92 -22.26
N PRO A 22 -3.84 -5.05 -21.83
CA PRO A 22 -4.06 -3.60 -21.74
C PRO A 22 -4.52 -2.93 -23.04
N VAL A 23 -4.03 -3.38 -24.18
CA VAL A 23 -4.42 -2.85 -25.51
C VAL A 23 -5.84 -3.28 -25.85
N ILE A 24 -6.16 -4.57 -25.67
CA ILE A 24 -7.48 -5.14 -26.00
C ILE A 24 -8.57 -4.55 -25.11
N GLN A 25 -8.26 -4.19 -23.86
CA GLN A 25 -9.20 -3.49 -22.97
C GLN A 25 -9.69 -2.18 -23.56
N GLN A 26 -8.78 -1.37 -24.08
CA GLN A 26 -9.09 -0.07 -24.65
C GLN A 26 -9.88 -0.19 -25.94
N GLU A 27 -9.52 -1.15 -26.79
CA GLU A 27 -10.26 -1.45 -28.02
C GLU A 27 -11.69 -1.93 -27.69
N ARG A 28 -11.84 -2.86 -26.72
CA ARG A 28 -13.14 -3.36 -26.27
C ARG A 28 -14.02 -2.26 -25.68
N LEU A 29 -13.45 -1.34 -24.91
CA LEU A 29 -14.14 -0.17 -24.42
C LEU A 29 -14.65 0.68 -25.59
N ALA A 30 -13.79 1.02 -26.53
CA ALA A 30 -14.16 1.83 -27.69
C ALA A 30 -15.26 1.16 -28.54
N GLU A 31 -15.15 -0.14 -28.82
CA GLU A 31 -16.17 -0.90 -29.56
C GLU A 31 -17.52 -0.92 -28.83
N THR A 32 -17.51 -1.17 -27.52
CA THR A 32 -18.75 -1.25 -26.73
C THR A 32 -19.50 0.07 -26.75
N PHE A 33 -18.78 1.18 -26.68
CA PHE A 33 -19.38 2.50 -26.63
C PHE A 33 -19.66 3.09 -28.02
N ALA A 34 -18.91 2.71 -29.05
CA ALA A 34 -19.24 3.06 -30.43
C ALA A 34 -20.62 2.50 -30.87
N LYS A 35 -20.96 1.31 -30.34
CA LYS A 35 -22.25 0.64 -30.57
C LYS A 35 -23.41 1.25 -29.77
N SER A 36 -23.13 2.01 -28.69
CA SER A 36 -24.09 2.48 -27.70
C SER A 36 -24.55 3.92 -27.89
N ARG A 37 -24.40 4.52 -29.08
CA ARG A 37 -24.64 5.95 -29.37
C ARG A 37 -26.02 6.51 -29.03
N THR A 38 -26.99 5.72 -28.56
CA THR A 38 -28.39 6.13 -28.37
C THR A 38 -28.96 5.96 -26.96
N ALA A 39 -28.22 5.41 -25.99
CA ALA A 39 -28.68 5.27 -24.60
C ALA A 39 -27.50 5.47 -23.63
N SER A 40 -27.77 5.91 -22.39
CA SER A 40 -26.75 5.91 -21.31
C SER A 40 -26.16 4.52 -21.21
N PRO A 41 -24.90 4.32 -21.60
CA PRO A 41 -24.33 2.99 -21.68
C PRO A 41 -24.15 2.44 -20.28
N LYS A 42 -24.49 1.16 -20.07
CA LYS A 42 -24.25 0.48 -18.80
C LYS A 42 -22.73 0.40 -18.54
N PRO A 43 -22.30 0.46 -17.28
CA PRO A 43 -20.90 0.23 -16.95
C PRO A 43 -20.41 -1.11 -17.50
N VAL A 44 -19.20 -1.12 -18.01
CA VAL A 44 -18.53 -2.33 -18.50
C VAL A 44 -17.56 -2.82 -17.45
N VAL A 45 -17.65 -4.11 -17.13
CA VAL A 45 -16.71 -4.77 -16.22
C VAL A 45 -15.81 -5.68 -17.04
N PHE A 46 -14.51 -5.56 -16.85
CA PHE A 46 -13.54 -6.45 -17.46
C PHE A 46 -12.47 -6.88 -16.45
N THR A 47 -11.83 -7.99 -16.73
CA THR A 47 -10.73 -8.53 -15.94
C THR A 47 -9.45 -8.43 -16.76
N SER A 48 -8.39 -7.94 -16.15
CA SER A 48 -7.05 -7.87 -16.74
C SER A 48 -6.04 -8.63 -15.91
N ILE A 49 -4.94 -8.97 -16.56
CA ILE A 49 -3.73 -9.42 -15.87
C ILE A 49 -2.80 -8.22 -15.77
N GLU A 50 -2.46 -7.85 -14.56
CA GLU A 50 -1.55 -6.74 -14.30
C GLU A 50 -0.36 -7.20 -13.45
N ILE A 51 0.76 -6.52 -13.63
CA ILE A 51 1.93 -6.72 -12.78
C ILE A 51 1.86 -5.63 -11.71
N VAL A 52 1.56 -6.01 -10.48
CA VAL A 52 1.53 -5.11 -9.33
C VAL A 52 2.71 -5.45 -8.43
N GLY A 53 3.67 -4.54 -8.36
CA GLY A 53 4.99 -4.85 -7.82
C GLY A 53 5.64 -5.97 -8.65
N HIS A 54 5.91 -7.09 -8.01
CA HIS A 54 6.52 -8.27 -8.67
C HIS A 54 5.53 -9.43 -8.88
N ARG A 55 4.23 -9.20 -8.68
CA ARG A 55 3.19 -10.21 -8.80
C ARG A 55 2.32 -9.98 -10.01
N VAL A 56 1.99 -11.08 -10.67
CA VAL A 56 0.93 -11.13 -11.67
C VAL A 56 -0.40 -11.26 -10.92
N THR A 57 -1.29 -10.30 -11.11
CA THR A 57 -2.56 -10.20 -10.39
C THR A 57 -3.71 -10.04 -11.37
N LEU A 58 -4.83 -10.70 -11.09
CA LEU A 58 -6.08 -10.44 -11.79
C LEU A 58 -6.72 -9.18 -11.23
N VAL A 59 -6.94 -8.20 -12.08
CA VAL A 59 -7.52 -6.92 -11.71
C VAL A 59 -8.88 -6.78 -12.38
N ARG A 60 -9.90 -6.56 -11.57
CA ARG A 60 -11.25 -6.30 -12.06
C ARG A 60 -11.49 -4.81 -12.12
N THR A 61 -11.78 -4.29 -13.32
CA THR A 61 -12.03 -2.87 -13.54
C THR A 61 -13.45 -2.66 -14.02
N THR A 62 -14.12 -1.64 -13.46
CA THR A 62 -15.40 -1.14 -13.91
C THR A 62 -15.17 0.18 -14.62
N ALA A 63 -15.55 0.27 -15.88
CA ALA A 63 -15.50 1.47 -16.69
C ALA A 63 -16.91 2.03 -16.93
N THR A 64 -17.11 3.28 -16.57
CA THR A 64 -18.37 4.01 -16.79
C THR A 64 -18.11 5.14 -17.79
N TYR A 65 -18.84 5.15 -18.90
CA TYR A 65 -18.78 6.24 -19.86
C TYR A 65 -19.36 7.52 -19.24
N LEU A 66 -18.66 8.62 -19.42
CA LEU A 66 -19.08 9.93 -18.91
C LEU A 66 -19.57 10.84 -20.04
N THR A 67 -18.73 11.04 -21.06
CA THR A 67 -19.00 11.97 -22.15
C THR A 67 -18.05 11.73 -23.34
N THR A 68 -18.26 12.47 -24.41
CA THR A 68 -17.29 12.64 -25.49
C THR A 68 -16.74 14.06 -25.43
N ASP A 69 -15.42 14.22 -25.53
CA ASP A 69 -14.78 15.53 -25.48
C ASP A 69 -14.91 16.31 -26.82
N GLY A 70 -14.38 17.53 -26.86
CA GLY A 70 -14.44 18.39 -28.05
C GLY A 70 -13.69 17.86 -29.27
N ASP A 71 -12.77 16.93 -29.07
CA ASP A 71 -11.99 16.28 -30.14
C ASP A 71 -12.59 14.94 -30.58
N GLY A 72 -13.74 14.56 -30.02
CA GLY A 72 -14.44 13.31 -30.31
C GLY A 72 -13.90 12.10 -29.56
N ASN A 73 -13.02 12.27 -28.56
CA ASN A 73 -12.53 11.17 -27.74
C ASN A 73 -13.55 10.78 -26.65
N LEU A 74 -13.54 9.52 -26.29
CA LEU A 74 -14.43 8.95 -25.30
C LEU A 74 -13.81 9.11 -23.90
N VAL A 75 -14.58 9.66 -22.96
CA VAL A 75 -14.17 9.91 -21.57
C VAL A 75 -14.86 8.92 -20.65
N PHE A 76 -14.06 8.19 -19.86
CA PHE A 76 -14.52 7.19 -18.90
C PHE A 76 -14.08 7.51 -17.49
N SER A 77 -14.91 7.14 -16.51
CA SER A 77 -14.49 6.91 -15.13
C SER A 77 -14.19 5.42 -14.97
N MET A 78 -12.99 5.09 -14.51
CA MET A 78 -12.54 3.73 -14.29
C MET A 78 -12.23 3.51 -12.81
N ILE A 79 -12.73 2.43 -12.24
CA ILE A 79 -12.46 2.02 -10.87
C ILE A 79 -12.02 0.56 -10.91
N SER A 80 -10.88 0.23 -10.32
CA SER A 80 -10.42 -1.15 -10.18
C SER A 80 -10.45 -1.62 -8.73
N ASP A 81 -10.40 -2.92 -8.52
CA ASP A 81 -10.34 -3.51 -7.18
C ASP A 81 -8.99 -3.32 -6.50
N ILE A 82 -7.95 -2.96 -7.25
CA ILE A 82 -6.63 -2.59 -6.72
C ILE A 82 -6.44 -1.06 -6.56
N VAL A 83 -7.19 -0.24 -7.32
CA VAL A 83 -7.21 1.22 -7.17
C VAL A 83 -8.68 1.64 -7.09
N PRO A 84 -9.27 1.60 -5.88
CA PRO A 84 -10.70 1.89 -5.69
C PRO A 84 -11.02 3.40 -5.71
N ILE A 85 -10.23 4.17 -6.44
CA ILE A 85 -10.39 5.60 -6.67
C ILE A 85 -10.74 5.78 -8.14
N PRO A 86 -11.74 6.62 -8.48
CA PRO A 86 -12.08 6.89 -9.86
C PRO A 86 -10.90 7.50 -10.62
N MET A 87 -10.48 6.84 -11.69
CA MET A 87 -9.51 7.36 -12.66
C MET A 87 -10.26 7.84 -13.89
N THR A 88 -9.94 9.03 -14.39
CA THR A 88 -10.47 9.49 -15.68
C THR A 88 -9.60 8.97 -16.79
N SER A 89 -10.15 8.21 -17.73
CA SER A 89 -9.47 7.72 -18.93
C SER A 89 -10.09 8.32 -20.17
N ILE A 90 -9.26 8.88 -21.04
CA ILE A 90 -9.66 9.44 -22.34
C ILE A 90 -9.03 8.58 -23.43
N VAL A 91 -9.89 8.03 -24.29
CA VAL A 91 -9.46 7.17 -25.39
C VAL A 91 -10.04 7.67 -26.72
N THR A 92 -9.29 7.47 -27.81
CA THR A 92 -9.83 7.76 -29.15
C THR A 92 -11.00 6.81 -29.47
N PRO A 93 -11.84 7.11 -30.47
CA PRO A 93 -12.88 6.18 -30.95
C PRO A 93 -12.32 4.82 -31.42
N ARG A 94 -11.00 4.72 -31.65
CA ARG A 94 -10.29 3.47 -32.01
C ARG A 94 -9.75 2.72 -30.80
N GLY A 95 -9.94 3.24 -29.57
CA GLY A 95 -9.43 2.63 -28.35
C GLY A 95 -7.98 2.99 -28.00
N GLU A 96 -7.38 3.98 -28.65
CA GLU A 96 -6.04 4.41 -28.27
C GLU A 96 -6.09 5.33 -27.05
N LEU A 97 -5.27 5.07 -26.04
CA LEU A 97 -5.17 5.94 -24.86
C LEU A 97 -4.61 7.30 -25.25
N VAL A 98 -5.36 8.35 -24.95
CA VAL A 98 -4.93 9.75 -25.09
C VAL A 98 -4.36 10.24 -23.78
N ARG A 99 -5.11 10.04 -22.69
CA ARG A 99 -4.78 10.50 -21.36
C ARG A 99 -5.45 9.64 -20.30
N MET A 100 -4.76 9.43 -19.20
CA MET A 100 -5.34 8.90 -17.96
C MET A 100 -5.02 9.87 -16.84
N ALA A 101 -5.97 10.18 -15.96
CA ALA A 101 -5.77 11.06 -14.84
C ALA A 101 -6.37 10.45 -13.57
N LEU A 102 -5.59 10.50 -12.50
CA LEU A 102 -5.99 10.12 -11.15
C LEU A 102 -5.93 11.37 -10.28
N ASP A 103 -7.06 11.75 -9.71
CA ASP A 103 -7.17 12.90 -8.81
C ASP A 103 -7.11 12.39 -7.37
N LEU A 104 -6.03 12.70 -6.68
CA LEU A 104 -5.78 12.36 -5.28
C LEU A 104 -5.93 13.60 -4.37
N GLY A 105 -6.76 14.57 -4.78
CA GLY A 105 -6.96 15.83 -4.08
C GLY A 105 -5.86 16.84 -4.42
N PRO A 106 -4.88 17.09 -3.55
CA PRO A 106 -3.78 18.01 -3.88
C PRO A 106 -2.86 17.49 -4.98
N PHE A 107 -2.86 16.17 -5.25
CA PHE A 107 -2.09 15.56 -6.32
C PHE A 107 -2.95 15.14 -7.48
N LYS A 108 -2.49 15.46 -8.67
CA LYS A 108 -3.01 14.92 -9.92
C LYS A 108 -1.93 14.13 -10.62
N VAL A 109 -2.13 12.83 -10.72
CA VAL A 109 -1.27 11.99 -11.54
C VAL A 109 -1.87 11.96 -12.94
N GLU A 110 -1.10 12.35 -13.92
CA GLU A 110 -1.54 12.38 -15.31
C GLU A 110 -0.56 11.58 -16.17
N LEU A 111 -1.10 10.56 -16.85
CA LEU A 111 -0.41 9.78 -17.86
C LEU A 111 -0.88 10.24 -19.24
N LYS A 112 0.04 10.68 -20.07
CA LYS A 112 -0.23 11.06 -21.47
C LYS A 112 0.56 10.16 -22.41
N ARG A 113 -0.05 9.80 -23.52
CA ARG A 113 0.69 9.14 -24.61
C ARG A 113 1.75 10.09 -25.15
N SER A 114 3.00 9.64 -25.18
CA SER A 114 4.08 10.38 -25.81
C SER A 114 4.38 9.80 -27.20
N PRO A 115 4.58 10.61 -28.23
CA PRO A 115 4.94 10.15 -29.55
C PRO A 115 6.41 9.68 -29.68
N GLY A 116 7.21 9.83 -28.62
CA GLY A 116 8.63 9.48 -28.61
C GLY A 116 9.18 9.25 -27.20
N PRO A 117 10.48 8.97 -27.07
CA PRO A 117 11.13 8.79 -25.78
C PRO A 117 10.95 10.03 -24.91
N VAL A 118 10.50 9.84 -23.67
CA VAL A 118 10.39 10.90 -22.68
C VAL A 118 11.65 10.90 -21.82
N ALA A 119 12.32 12.04 -21.74
CA ALA A 119 13.37 12.22 -20.74
C ALA A 119 12.71 12.16 -19.34
N LEU A 120 13.26 11.31 -18.46
CA LEU A 120 12.87 11.32 -17.06
C LEU A 120 13.34 12.65 -16.45
N LEU A 121 12.44 13.59 -16.35
CA LEU A 121 12.68 14.81 -15.59
C LEU A 121 12.54 14.42 -14.13
N GLY A 122 13.65 14.42 -13.40
CA GLY A 122 13.63 14.29 -11.95
C GLY A 122 12.81 15.44 -11.37
N GLY A 123 11.67 15.13 -10.75
CA GLY A 123 10.89 16.06 -9.96
C GLY A 123 11.03 15.71 -8.49
N GLU A 124 11.25 16.71 -7.64
CA GLU A 124 11.08 16.50 -6.21
C GLU A 124 9.58 16.35 -5.93
N ILE A 125 9.21 15.24 -5.30
CA ILE A 125 7.85 15.09 -4.76
C ILE A 125 7.81 15.96 -3.51
N ASP A 126 6.96 16.97 -3.52
CA ASP A 126 6.70 17.79 -2.33
C ASP A 126 6.03 16.92 -1.25
N GLN A 127 6.84 16.46 -0.30
CA GLN A 127 6.39 15.62 0.81
C GLN A 127 5.36 16.31 1.70
N SER A 128 5.35 17.66 1.75
CA SER A 128 4.40 18.41 2.56
C SER A 128 2.95 18.19 2.12
N SER A 129 2.75 17.81 0.87
CA SER A 129 1.44 17.54 0.29
C SER A 129 0.91 16.12 0.58
N MET A 130 1.76 15.21 1.09
CA MET A 130 1.36 13.87 1.54
C MET A 130 0.85 13.86 2.99
N VAL A 131 0.72 15.02 3.59
CA VAL A 131 0.42 15.20 5.01
C VAL A 131 -1.02 15.66 5.19
N GLY A 132 -1.82 14.86 5.89
CA GLY A 132 -3.11 15.29 6.40
C GLY A 132 -2.93 16.26 7.56
N SER A 133 -3.75 17.34 7.60
CA SER A 133 -3.73 18.23 8.74
C SER A 133 -4.34 17.57 9.99
N THR A 134 -3.86 17.95 11.16
CA THR A 134 -4.46 17.52 12.42
C THR A 134 -5.02 18.72 13.15
N GLY A 135 -6.24 18.57 13.70
CA GLY A 135 -6.74 19.47 14.72
C GLY A 135 -5.94 19.32 16.02
N THR A 136 -6.54 18.75 17.06
CA THR A 136 -5.80 18.44 18.29
C THR A 136 -4.89 17.23 18.08
N PRO A 137 -3.57 17.35 18.29
CA PRO A 137 -2.65 16.22 18.18
C PRO A 137 -3.00 15.11 19.19
N PRO A 138 -2.86 13.82 18.80
CA PRO A 138 -3.02 12.72 19.73
C PRO A 138 -1.92 12.73 20.80
N ARG A 139 -2.30 12.47 22.05
CA ARG A 139 -1.38 12.46 23.19
C ARG A 139 -0.43 11.27 23.17
N GLY A 140 -0.83 10.15 22.52
CA GLY A 140 -0.09 8.90 22.54
C GLY A 140 -0.31 8.10 23.82
N GLY A 141 -1.51 8.19 24.38
CA GLY A 141 -1.93 7.39 25.52
C GLY A 141 -2.19 5.92 25.18
N ALA A 142 -2.59 5.13 26.17
CA ALA A 142 -2.91 3.72 25.96
C ALA A 142 -4.07 3.51 24.96
N VAL A 143 -4.99 4.46 24.90
CA VAL A 143 -6.12 4.48 23.96
C VAL A 143 -6.30 5.89 23.40
N GLU A 144 -6.44 5.98 22.10
CA GLU A 144 -6.78 7.22 21.39
C GLU A 144 -8.01 6.97 20.51
N ARG A 145 -8.81 8.01 20.32
CA ARG A 145 -10.00 7.95 19.45
C ARG A 145 -9.91 9.01 18.37
N TYR A 146 -10.21 8.62 17.15
CA TYR A 146 -10.10 9.47 15.97
C TYR A 146 -11.43 9.52 15.23
N GLN A 147 -11.92 10.73 14.97
CA GLN A 147 -12.99 10.98 14.02
C GLN A 147 -12.36 11.13 12.64
N LEU A 148 -12.69 10.23 11.73
CA LEU A 148 -12.22 10.24 10.35
C LEU A 148 -13.17 11.02 9.44
N PRO A 149 -12.70 11.49 8.28
CA PRO A 149 -13.55 12.00 7.24
C PRO A 149 -14.61 10.96 6.82
N PRO A 150 -15.86 11.36 6.57
CA PRO A 150 -16.91 10.44 6.15
C PRO A 150 -16.51 9.59 4.93
N GLY A 151 -16.81 8.31 4.99
CA GLY A 151 -16.52 7.36 3.91
C GLY A 151 -15.11 6.80 3.91
N THR A 152 -14.26 7.16 4.88
CA THR A 152 -12.94 6.54 5.05
C THR A 152 -13.12 5.10 5.53
N LYS A 153 -12.71 4.15 4.69
CA LYS A 153 -12.76 2.72 5.07
C LYS A 153 -11.52 2.36 5.87
N VAL A 154 -11.73 1.90 7.08
CA VAL A 154 -10.69 1.42 7.99
C VAL A 154 -11.05 0.01 8.42
N VAL A 155 -10.06 -0.85 8.58
CA VAL A 155 -10.24 -2.24 8.97
C VAL A 155 -10.09 -2.35 10.49
N ALA A 156 -11.06 -2.97 11.17
CA ALA A 156 -10.90 -3.35 12.57
C ALA A 156 -9.88 -4.49 12.68
N ASP A 157 -9.09 -4.47 13.75
CA ASP A 157 -8.09 -5.49 14.04
C ASP A 157 -7.82 -5.60 15.55
N GLU A 158 -6.74 -6.27 15.92
CA GLU A 158 -6.33 -6.45 17.32
C GLU A 158 -5.94 -5.15 18.03
N PHE A 159 -5.62 -4.08 17.29
CA PHE A 159 -5.24 -2.78 17.85
C PHE A 159 -6.32 -1.72 17.70
N GLN A 160 -7.25 -1.89 16.76
CA GLN A 160 -8.24 -0.86 16.47
C GLN A 160 -9.65 -1.39 16.26
N SER A 161 -10.62 -0.70 16.81
CA SER A 161 -12.05 -0.92 16.60
C SER A 161 -12.66 0.27 15.84
N VAL A 162 -13.72 0.00 15.07
CA VAL A 162 -14.36 0.97 14.19
C VAL A 162 -15.85 1.05 14.51
N GLU A 163 -16.33 2.26 14.80
CA GLU A 163 -17.73 2.55 15.04
C GLU A 163 -18.17 3.75 14.19
N GLY A 164 -18.82 3.49 13.06
CA GLY A 164 -19.11 4.52 12.06
C GLY A 164 -17.83 5.12 11.50
N ASP A 165 -17.67 6.44 11.63
CA ASP A 165 -16.45 7.16 11.23
C ASP A 165 -15.47 7.37 12.40
N VAL A 166 -15.71 6.75 13.56
CA VAL A 166 -14.82 6.83 14.72
C VAL A 166 -13.99 5.57 14.83
N VAL A 167 -12.68 5.74 14.95
CA VAL A 167 -11.72 4.66 15.18
C VAL A 167 -11.10 4.82 16.55
N THR A 168 -11.17 3.75 17.34
CA THR A 168 -10.49 3.66 18.64
C THR A 168 -9.23 2.82 18.46
N VAL A 169 -8.07 3.40 18.71
CA VAL A 169 -6.76 2.74 18.59
C VAL A 169 -6.17 2.51 19.97
N ARG A 170 -5.66 1.30 20.21
CA ARG A 170 -5.05 0.88 21.48
C ARG A 170 -3.54 0.69 21.31
N SER A 171 -2.78 0.97 22.36
CA SER A 171 -1.34 0.70 22.38
C SER A 171 -1.05 -0.80 22.47
N ASP A 172 -1.86 -1.53 23.23
CA ASP A 172 -1.74 -2.97 23.39
C ASP A 172 -2.78 -3.68 22.52
N ALA A 173 -2.34 -4.76 21.86
CA ALA A 173 -3.24 -5.60 21.08
C ALA A 173 -4.24 -6.31 21.99
N VAL A 174 -5.50 -6.41 21.54
CA VAL A 174 -6.44 -7.34 22.16
C VAL A 174 -5.94 -8.77 21.86
N PRO A 175 -5.87 -9.65 22.87
CA PRO A 175 -5.44 -11.02 22.64
C PRO A 175 -6.28 -11.67 21.52
N SER A 176 -5.61 -12.11 20.48
CA SER A 176 -6.22 -12.79 19.35
C SER A 176 -5.33 -13.95 18.95
N PRO A 177 -5.77 -15.20 19.08
CA PRO A 177 -4.94 -16.35 18.77
C PRO A 177 -4.58 -16.36 17.28
N LEU A 178 -3.31 -16.58 16.99
CA LEU A 178 -2.86 -16.80 15.62
C LEU A 178 -3.21 -18.24 15.21
N VAL A 179 -4.27 -18.41 14.45
CA VAL A 179 -4.79 -19.74 14.06
C VAL A 179 -3.86 -20.47 13.10
N ASP A 180 -3.28 -19.74 12.13
CA ASP A 180 -2.30 -20.28 11.18
C ASP A 180 -1.13 -19.30 11.02
N PRO A 181 0.08 -19.64 11.48
CA PRO A 181 1.26 -18.80 11.32
C PRO A 181 1.87 -18.85 9.91
N LYS A 182 1.54 -19.86 9.09
CA LYS A 182 2.20 -20.09 7.80
C LYS A 182 2.15 -18.89 6.85
N PRO A 183 1.04 -18.17 6.67
CA PRO A 183 0.99 -17.00 5.80
C PRO A 183 1.93 -15.88 6.26
N PHE A 184 2.19 -15.79 7.56
CA PHE A 184 3.04 -14.77 8.18
C PHE A 184 4.53 -15.15 8.28
N LEU A 185 4.87 -16.36 7.84
CA LEU A 185 6.25 -16.88 7.73
C LEU A 185 6.65 -17.11 6.27
N ALA A 186 5.68 -17.07 5.36
CA ALA A 186 5.91 -17.40 3.96
C ALA A 186 6.79 -16.36 3.27
N LYS A 187 7.59 -16.84 2.30
CA LYS A 187 8.26 -15.98 1.33
C LYS A 187 7.21 -15.27 0.46
N GLU A 188 7.45 -14.01 0.15
CA GLU A 188 6.68 -13.22 -0.80
C GLU A 188 7.61 -12.50 -1.79
N ALA A 189 7.04 -11.95 -2.87
CA ALA A 189 7.84 -11.30 -3.91
C ALA A 189 8.71 -10.15 -3.39
N GLN A 190 8.20 -9.39 -2.40
CA GLN A 190 8.92 -8.29 -1.76
C GLN A 190 9.61 -8.68 -0.45
N LEU A 191 9.42 -9.93 0.00
CA LEU A 191 9.95 -10.47 1.25
C LEU A 191 10.72 -11.74 0.96
N GLU A 192 11.94 -11.61 0.43
CA GLU A 192 12.78 -12.74 0.02
C GLU A 192 13.44 -13.37 1.26
N THR A 193 12.76 -14.32 1.88
CA THR A 193 13.23 -15.03 3.08
C THR A 193 14.20 -16.15 2.79
N ASP A 194 14.47 -16.48 1.54
CA ASP A 194 15.36 -17.56 1.09
C ASP A 194 16.72 -17.09 0.55
N ASP A 195 16.96 -15.77 0.44
CA ASP A 195 18.25 -15.26 0.00
C ASP A 195 19.34 -15.57 1.05
N PRO A 196 20.45 -16.25 0.65
CA PRO A 196 21.45 -16.72 1.60
C PRO A 196 22.21 -15.59 2.30
N VAL A 197 22.34 -14.43 1.66
CA VAL A 197 23.07 -13.29 2.23
C VAL A 197 22.24 -12.63 3.32
N VAL A 198 20.95 -12.41 3.07
CA VAL A 198 20.02 -11.86 4.07
C VAL A 198 19.85 -12.84 5.23
N ARG A 199 19.72 -14.14 4.95
CA ARG A 199 19.64 -15.17 5.99
C ARG A 199 20.87 -15.15 6.91
N SER A 200 22.07 -15.19 6.33
CA SER A 200 23.32 -15.17 7.12
C SER A 200 23.45 -13.92 7.97
N TRP A 201 23.02 -12.77 7.44
CA TRP A 201 22.98 -11.52 8.21
C TRP A 201 22.02 -11.60 9.40
N VAL A 202 20.81 -12.11 9.20
CA VAL A 202 19.81 -12.31 10.27
C VAL A 202 20.33 -13.30 11.30
N GLU A 203 20.83 -14.46 10.87
CA GLU A 203 21.38 -15.50 11.74
C GLU A 203 22.51 -14.96 12.62
N GLY A 204 23.36 -14.08 12.08
CA GLY A 204 24.41 -13.42 12.85
C GLY A 204 23.86 -12.48 13.94
N ILE A 205 22.74 -11.82 13.70
CA ILE A 205 22.11 -10.90 14.68
C ILE A 205 21.44 -11.68 15.81
N VAL A 206 20.75 -12.79 15.46
CA VAL A 206 19.95 -13.56 16.42
C VAL A 206 20.75 -14.64 17.15
N ALA A 207 22.02 -14.83 16.80
CA ALA A 207 22.88 -15.86 17.38
C ALA A 207 22.91 -15.75 18.91
N GLY A 208 22.60 -16.87 19.58
CA GLY A 208 22.59 -16.97 21.05
C GLY A 208 21.41 -16.32 21.75
N ARG A 209 20.43 -15.76 20.99
CA ARG A 209 19.20 -15.19 21.52
C ARG A 209 18.08 -16.22 21.49
N THR A 210 17.23 -16.21 22.50
CA THR A 210 16.08 -17.13 22.61
C THR A 210 14.78 -16.42 22.92
N ASP A 211 14.85 -15.18 23.38
CA ASP A 211 13.69 -14.35 23.69
C ASP A 211 13.16 -13.68 22.41
N GLY A 212 11.88 -13.85 22.10
CA GLY A 212 11.26 -13.35 20.88
C GLY A 212 11.25 -11.83 20.80
N ALA A 213 11.03 -11.14 21.92
CA ALA A 213 11.01 -9.69 21.97
C ALA A 213 12.42 -9.11 21.81
N ASP A 214 13.44 -9.72 22.41
CA ASP A 214 14.85 -9.34 22.25
C ASP A 214 15.33 -9.56 20.80
N ILE A 215 14.95 -10.68 20.17
CA ILE A 215 15.22 -10.95 18.75
C ILE A 215 14.59 -9.86 17.88
N ALA A 216 13.31 -9.57 18.07
CA ALA A 216 12.58 -8.61 17.27
C ALA A 216 13.14 -7.19 17.39
N GLU A 217 13.48 -6.75 18.59
CA GLU A 217 14.09 -5.44 18.82
C GLU A 217 15.50 -5.36 18.23
N SER A 218 16.30 -6.43 18.36
CA SER A 218 17.64 -6.50 17.76
C SER A 218 17.58 -6.40 16.23
N LEU A 219 16.63 -7.08 15.60
CA LEU A 219 16.40 -7.01 14.15
C LEU A 219 15.91 -5.61 13.74
N ARG A 220 14.98 -5.01 14.50
CA ARG A 220 14.52 -3.65 14.25
C ARG A 220 15.66 -2.64 14.26
N LEU A 221 16.53 -2.71 15.26
CA LEU A 221 17.71 -1.84 15.36
C LEU A 221 18.72 -2.10 14.25
N ALA A 222 18.93 -3.36 13.88
CA ALA A 222 19.84 -3.73 12.80
C ALA A 222 19.35 -3.20 11.45
N VAL A 223 18.05 -3.35 11.12
CA VAL A 223 17.47 -2.79 9.90
C VAL A 223 17.61 -1.27 9.87
N ARG A 224 17.26 -0.60 10.96
CA ARG A 224 17.40 0.86 11.07
C ARG A 224 18.82 1.33 10.82
N SER A 225 19.81 0.60 11.31
CA SER A 225 21.23 0.94 11.14
C SER A 225 21.76 0.56 9.78
N HIS A 226 21.18 -0.46 9.14
CA HIS A 226 21.60 -0.95 7.84
C HIS A 226 21.20 0.01 6.71
N ILE A 227 20.01 0.60 6.79
CA ILE A 227 19.51 1.58 5.81
C ILE A 227 20.08 2.94 6.16
N THR A 228 21.10 3.36 5.39
CA THR A 228 21.86 4.60 5.67
C THR A 228 21.38 5.79 4.85
N VAL A 229 20.74 5.55 3.72
CA VAL A 229 20.17 6.59 2.86
C VAL A 229 18.65 6.51 2.91
N ARG A 230 18.04 7.57 3.44
CA ARG A 230 16.59 7.67 3.59
C ARG A 230 16.07 8.72 2.61
N ASP A 231 15.53 8.25 1.52
CA ASP A 231 14.86 9.11 0.54
C ASP A 231 13.70 8.37 -0.12
N LEU A 232 12.78 9.13 -0.71
CA LEU A 232 11.60 8.63 -1.42
C LEU A 232 11.88 8.31 -2.90
N THR A 233 13.13 8.18 -3.31
CA THR A 233 13.47 7.93 -4.71
C THR A 233 13.44 6.44 -5.08
N VAL A 234 13.34 5.57 -4.08
CA VAL A 234 13.13 4.13 -4.29
C VAL A 234 11.64 3.88 -4.24
N ALA A 235 11.04 3.48 -5.33
CA ALA A 235 9.65 3.09 -5.37
C ALA A 235 9.56 1.58 -5.11
N ASP A 236 8.99 1.19 -3.96
CA ASP A 236 8.56 -0.19 -3.65
C ASP A 236 9.70 -1.24 -3.73
N GLY A 237 10.84 -0.92 -3.11
CA GLY A 237 12.01 -1.83 -3.06
C GLY A 237 11.73 -3.09 -2.24
N SER A 238 12.15 -4.26 -2.76
CA SER A 238 12.07 -5.51 -2.02
C SER A 238 13.06 -5.56 -0.84
N ALA A 239 12.87 -6.51 0.08
CA ALA A 239 13.77 -6.70 1.21
C ALA A 239 15.23 -6.94 0.76
N LEU A 240 15.43 -7.73 -0.31
CA LEU A 240 16.76 -8.01 -0.85
C LEU A 240 17.38 -6.79 -1.52
N GLU A 241 16.60 -6.05 -2.30
CA GLU A 241 17.06 -4.81 -2.93
C GLU A 241 17.43 -3.77 -1.88
N THR A 242 16.59 -3.59 -0.88
CA THR A 242 16.84 -2.70 0.26
C THR A 242 18.12 -3.10 1.00
N PHE A 243 18.28 -4.40 1.28
CA PHE A 243 19.48 -4.91 1.94
C PHE A 243 20.75 -4.59 1.14
N ARG A 244 20.72 -4.78 -0.19
CA ARG A 244 21.89 -4.54 -1.06
C ARG A 244 22.21 -3.06 -1.23
N ASN A 245 21.18 -2.25 -1.41
CA ASN A 245 21.33 -0.83 -1.74
C ASN A 245 21.48 0.05 -0.50
N LYS A 246 21.08 -0.44 0.69
CA LYS A 246 21.09 0.30 1.98
C LYS A 246 20.34 1.64 1.90
N LYS A 247 19.30 1.66 1.09
CA LYS A 247 18.53 2.85 0.76
C LYS A 247 17.04 2.55 0.77
N GLY A 248 16.22 3.47 1.25
CA GLY A 248 14.77 3.35 1.23
C GLY A 248 14.09 4.22 2.28
N ASP A 249 12.77 4.27 2.17
CA ASP A 249 11.88 4.96 3.09
C ASP A 249 11.17 4.00 4.08
N CYS A 250 9.97 4.31 4.54
CA CYS A 250 9.23 3.47 5.47
C CYS A 250 8.88 2.09 4.89
N THR A 251 8.61 1.99 3.59
CA THR A 251 8.23 0.75 2.92
C THR A 251 9.41 -0.23 2.91
N GLU A 252 10.58 0.23 2.51
CA GLU A 252 11.80 -0.57 2.49
C GLU A 252 12.23 -1.01 3.89
N HIS A 253 12.11 -0.10 4.88
CA HIS A 253 12.37 -0.47 6.29
C HIS A 253 11.41 -1.57 6.76
N ALA A 254 10.13 -1.48 6.42
CA ALA A 254 9.12 -2.46 6.79
C ALA A 254 9.34 -3.80 6.07
N ASN A 255 9.63 -3.78 4.76
CA ASN A 255 9.89 -4.98 3.98
C ASN A 255 11.10 -5.75 4.51
N LEU A 256 12.24 -5.06 4.72
CA LEU A 256 13.45 -5.71 5.23
C LEU A 256 13.26 -6.24 6.66
N LEU A 257 12.57 -5.49 7.53
CA LEU A 257 12.28 -5.94 8.90
C LEU A 257 11.34 -7.15 8.91
N CYS A 258 10.27 -7.12 8.11
CA CYS A 258 9.34 -8.23 8.01
C CYS A 258 10.02 -9.51 7.50
N ALA A 259 10.85 -9.40 6.45
CA ALA A 259 11.63 -10.53 5.95
C ALA A 259 12.61 -11.07 7.02
N ALA A 260 13.30 -10.19 7.73
CA ALA A 260 14.23 -10.58 8.80
C ALA A 260 13.54 -11.32 9.96
N LEU A 261 12.37 -10.84 10.40
CA LEU A 261 11.57 -11.51 11.42
C LEU A 261 11.11 -12.90 10.96
N ARG A 262 10.61 -13.01 9.72
CA ARG A 262 10.20 -14.30 9.14
C ARG A 262 11.37 -15.28 9.03
N ILE A 263 12.56 -14.82 8.66
CA ILE A 263 13.79 -15.64 8.65
C ILE A 263 14.11 -16.15 10.06
N ALA A 264 13.94 -15.31 11.07
CA ALA A 264 14.14 -15.67 12.48
C ALA A 264 13.01 -16.58 13.04
N GLY A 265 12.00 -16.93 12.24
CA GLY A 265 10.88 -17.78 12.66
C GLY A 265 9.77 -17.04 13.40
N ILE A 266 9.79 -15.71 13.41
CA ILE A 266 8.77 -14.87 14.03
C ILE A 266 7.71 -14.51 12.98
N PRO A 267 6.43 -14.92 13.16
CA PRO A 267 5.37 -14.54 12.25
C PRO A 267 5.22 -13.02 12.19
N ALA A 268 5.26 -12.45 10.98
CA ALA A 268 5.23 -11.01 10.79
C ALA A 268 4.49 -10.60 9.51
N ARG A 269 3.92 -9.39 9.54
CA ARG A 269 3.26 -8.76 8.40
C ARG A 269 3.66 -7.30 8.29
N VAL A 270 3.64 -6.77 7.08
CA VAL A 270 3.73 -5.32 6.83
C VAL A 270 2.34 -4.74 6.92
N ASP A 271 2.15 -3.80 7.82
CA ASP A 271 0.94 -3.00 7.94
C ASP A 271 1.16 -1.64 7.25
N VAL A 272 0.10 -1.13 6.64
CA VAL A 272 0.10 0.15 5.91
C VAL A 272 -1.04 1.03 6.40
N GLY A 273 -0.79 2.33 6.47
CA GLY A 273 -1.77 3.27 6.95
C GLY A 273 -1.22 4.67 7.12
N VAL A 274 -1.64 5.35 8.16
CA VAL A 274 -1.13 6.67 8.52
C VAL A 274 -0.60 6.67 9.95
N VAL A 275 0.45 7.45 10.17
CA VAL A 275 1.05 7.66 11.49
C VAL A 275 1.09 9.15 11.82
N HIS A 276 0.82 9.48 13.07
CA HIS A 276 0.95 10.87 13.55
C HIS A 276 2.38 11.14 13.99
N VAL A 277 3.04 12.05 13.30
CA VAL A 277 4.43 12.46 13.52
C VAL A 277 4.58 13.99 13.49
N PHE A 278 5.77 14.48 13.76
CA PHE A 278 6.14 15.87 13.50
C PHE A 278 6.93 15.94 12.19
N VAL A 279 6.44 16.73 11.27
CA VAL A 279 7.09 17.02 9.99
C VAL A 279 7.47 18.50 9.99
N VAL A 280 8.78 18.78 9.95
CA VAL A 280 9.32 20.15 10.03
C VAL A 280 8.65 20.94 11.16
N ASP A 281 8.65 20.36 12.37
CA ASP A 281 8.09 20.92 13.61
C ASP A 281 6.56 21.13 13.62
N LYS A 282 5.84 20.58 12.65
CA LYS A 282 4.37 20.59 12.63
C LYS A 282 3.81 19.21 12.86
N PRO A 283 2.83 19.05 13.75
CA PRO A 283 2.14 17.77 13.94
C PRO A 283 1.32 17.42 12.69
N ALA A 284 1.47 16.21 12.21
CA ALA A 284 0.81 15.77 10.99
C ALA A 284 0.59 14.27 10.91
N TRP A 285 -0.42 13.85 10.17
CA TRP A 285 -0.63 12.49 9.76
C TRP A 285 0.05 12.22 8.42
N CYS A 286 0.95 11.25 8.39
CA CYS A 286 1.69 10.86 7.19
C CYS A 286 1.34 9.44 6.79
N GLY A 287 1.29 9.17 5.50
CA GLY A 287 1.28 7.80 4.97
C GLY A 287 2.50 7.04 5.47
N HIS A 288 2.30 5.79 5.92
CA HIS A 288 3.37 5.04 6.57
C HIS A 288 3.19 3.53 6.44
N ALA A 289 4.32 2.81 6.43
CA ALA A 289 4.40 1.37 6.52
C ALA A 289 5.24 0.96 7.74
N TRP A 290 4.78 -0.07 8.46
CA TRP A 290 5.44 -0.62 9.64
C TRP A 290 5.22 -2.13 9.71
N VAL A 291 5.71 -2.78 10.75
CA VAL A 291 5.58 -4.23 10.93
C VAL A 291 4.76 -4.53 12.18
N SER A 292 3.87 -5.51 12.07
CA SER A 292 3.30 -6.22 13.21
C SER A 292 3.90 -7.62 13.26
N ALA A 293 4.43 -8.02 14.42
CA ALA A 293 5.04 -9.32 14.69
C ALA A 293 4.27 -10.05 15.78
N TRP A 294 4.10 -11.38 15.64
CA TRP A 294 3.46 -12.23 16.62
C TRP A 294 4.49 -12.80 17.59
N ILE A 295 4.45 -12.35 18.84
CA ILE A 295 5.42 -12.73 19.87
C ILE A 295 4.65 -13.00 21.17
N ASP A 296 4.94 -14.11 21.84
CA ASP A 296 4.38 -14.49 23.14
C ASP A 296 2.85 -14.44 23.20
N GLY A 297 2.20 -14.87 22.13
CA GLY A 297 0.74 -14.99 22.09
C GLY A 297 -0.01 -13.71 21.69
N HIS A 298 0.66 -12.64 21.29
CA HIS A 298 0.04 -11.40 20.84
C HIS A 298 0.81 -10.67 19.76
N TRP A 299 0.14 -9.79 19.03
CA TRP A 299 0.77 -8.92 18.04
C TRP A 299 1.45 -7.73 18.72
N ILE A 300 2.66 -7.40 18.29
CA ILE A 300 3.37 -6.18 18.68
C ILE A 300 3.71 -5.35 17.44
N THR A 301 3.74 -4.02 17.61
CA THR A 301 4.13 -3.09 16.55
C THR A 301 5.63 -2.81 16.61
N LEU A 302 6.29 -2.95 15.47
CA LEU A 302 7.71 -2.68 15.28
C LEU A 302 7.90 -1.70 14.13
N ASP A 303 8.64 -0.63 14.37
CA ASP A 303 8.93 0.38 13.36
C ASP A 303 10.42 0.69 13.32
N ALA A 304 11.05 0.35 12.20
CA ALA A 304 12.46 0.63 11.98
C ALA A 304 12.70 2.04 11.41
N ALA A 305 11.69 2.64 10.78
CA ALA A 305 11.79 3.99 10.23
C ALA A 305 11.60 5.08 11.30
N TYR A 306 10.55 4.94 12.14
CA TYR A 306 10.20 5.92 13.18
C TYR A 306 10.17 5.26 14.57
N PRO A 307 11.31 5.22 15.28
CA PRO A 307 11.34 4.62 16.62
C PRO A 307 10.65 5.50 17.66
N GLY A 308 10.05 4.87 18.66
CA GLY A 308 9.51 5.55 19.84
C GLY A 308 8.17 6.25 19.68
N ILE A 309 7.47 6.01 18.56
CA ILE A 309 6.10 6.50 18.38
C ILE A 309 5.14 5.54 19.09
N ALA A 310 4.27 6.06 19.95
CA ALA A 310 3.24 5.26 20.61
C ALA A 310 2.32 4.58 19.60
N ARG A 311 1.99 3.28 19.80
CA ARG A 311 1.15 2.49 18.88
C ARG A 311 -0.21 3.15 18.63
N SER A 312 -0.77 3.80 19.62
CA SER A 312 -2.05 4.51 19.49
C SER A 312 -2.05 5.67 18.48
N LYS A 313 -0.87 6.08 18.00
CA LYS A 313 -0.69 7.07 16.94
C LYS A 313 -0.61 6.47 15.52
N TYR A 314 -0.76 5.16 15.37
CA TYR A 314 -0.83 4.47 14.10
C TYR A 314 -2.26 4.09 13.78
N LEU A 315 -2.73 4.44 12.61
CA LEU A 315 -4.05 4.10 12.10
C LEU A 315 -3.88 3.21 10.87
N ARG A 316 -4.15 1.93 11.05
CA ARG A 316 -3.96 0.93 10.00
C ARG A 316 -5.10 0.97 8.99
N LEU A 317 -4.76 0.96 7.73
CA LEU A 317 -5.70 0.94 6.61
C LEU A 317 -5.70 -0.39 5.87
N GLY A 318 -4.62 -1.15 5.99
CA GLY A 318 -4.49 -2.47 5.38
C GLY A 318 -3.21 -3.18 5.82
N SER A 319 -2.99 -4.39 5.28
CA SER A 319 -1.76 -5.16 5.43
C SER A 319 -1.30 -5.69 4.09
N ALA A 320 -0.01 -5.64 3.85
CA ALA A 320 0.63 -6.18 2.67
C ALA A 320 1.02 -7.66 2.87
N ASN A 321 0.03 -8.53 3.14
CA ASN A 321 0.27 -9.96 3.33
C ASN A 321 -0.20 -10.78 2.14
N GLY A 322 0.61 -11.75 1.72
CA GLY A 322 0.21 -12.79 0.79
C GLY A 322 -0.40 -12.24 -0.50
N ALA A 323 -1.47 -12.87 -0.98
CA ALA A 323 -2.16 -12.51 -2.23
C ALA A 323 -2.83 -11.12 -2.19
N ASP A 324 -2.98 -10.52 -1.01
CA ASP A 324 -3.72 -9.27 -0.84
C ASP A 324 -2.85 -8.01 -0.86
N GLY A 325 -1.54 -8.10 -1.08
CA GLY A 325 -0.63 -6.96 -1.13
C GLY A 325 -1.05 -5.87 -2.14
N ALA A 326 -1.54 -6.26 -3.30
CA ALA A 326 -2.07 -5.32 -4.31
C ALA A 326 -3.32 -4.59 -3.81
N LYS A 327 -4.23 -5.28 -3.11
CA LYS A 327 -5.43 -4.68 -2.51
C LYS A 327 -5.07 -3.77 -1.35
N ALA A 328 -4.05 -4.12 -0.57
CA ALA A 328 -3.55 -3.29 0.52
C ALA A 328 -3.00 -1.96 0.00
N ASN A 329 -2.22 -1.98 -1.07
CA ASN A 329 -1.71 -0.77 -1.72
C ASN A 329 -2.85 0.11 -2.26
N GLY A 330 -3.87 -0.51 -2.89
CA GLY A 330 -5.05 0.21 -3.35
C GLY A 330 -5.87 0.82 -2.20
N ALA A 331 -6.06 0.08 -1.12
CA ALA A 331 -6.75 0.57 0.07
C ALA A 331 -5.98 1.73 0.74
N MET A 332 -4.66 1.64 0.81
CA MET A 332 -3.80 2.72 1.30
C MET A 332 -3.93 3.97 0.44
N LEU A 333 -3.82 3.86 -0.88
CA LEU A 333 -3.98 4.99 -1.80
C LEU A 333 -5.37 5.64 -1.68
N ALA A 334 -6.44 4.81 -1.58
CA ALA A 334 -7.80 5.31 -1.41
C ALA A 334 -7.98 6.06 -0.09
N ALA A 335 -7.45 5.53 0.99
CA ALA A 335 -7.53 6.17 2.30
C ALA A 335 -6.63 7.42 2.37
N MET A 336 -5.45 7.39 1.78
CA MET A 336 -4.61 8.58 1.64
C MET A 336 -5.32 9.67 0.85
N ALA A 337 -5.95 9.36 -0.27
CA ALA A 337 -6.73 10.32 -1.05
C ALA A 337 -7.89 10.93 -0.25
N LEU A 338 -8.55 10.13 0.58
CA LEU A 338 -9.63 10.62 1.46
C LEU A 338 -9.09 11.47 2.62
N LEU A 339 -7.89 11.20 3.10
CA LEU A 339 -7.26 11.93 4.21
C LEU A 339 -6.54 13.20 3.74
N MET A 340 -6.12 13.25 2.47
CA MET A 340 -5.41 14.40 1.91
C MET A 340 -6.27 15.67 1.95
N GLY A 341 -5.72 16.71 2.55
CA GLY A 341 -6.41 17.98 2.72
C GLY A 341 -7.60 17.95 3.68
N LYS A 342 -7.84 16.83 4.38
CA LYS A 342 -8.88 16.68 5.39
C LYS A 342 -8.27 16.48 6.77
N GLU A 343 -9.06 16.78 7.78
CA GLU A 343 -8.65 16.71 9.17
C GLU A 343 -9.04 15.37 9.80
N ILE A 344 -8.08 14.70 10.44
CA ILE A 344 -8.36 13.62 11.39
C ILE A 344 -8.44 14.27 12.77
N LYS A 345 -9.61 14.22 13.41
CA LYS A 345 -9.84 14.84 14.71
C LYS A 345 -9.61 13.86 15.83
N THR A 346 -8.77 14.21 16.79
CA THR A 346 -8.69 13.48 18.06
C THR A 346 -9.96 13.74 18.86
N VAL A 347 -10.68 12.69 19.23
CA VAL A 347 -11.90 12.78 20.04
C VAL A 347 -11.50 12.78 21.50
N THR A 348 -11.66 13.93 22.18
CA THR A 348 -11.45 14.08 23.61
C THR A 348 -12.74 13.75 24.34
N GLY A 349 -12.73 12.74 25.19
CA GLY A 349 -13.87 12.32 26.03
C GLY A 349 -13.64 10.89 26.52
N GLN A 350 -14.05 10.59 27.76
CA GLN A 350 -13.99 9.22 28.29
C GLN A 350 -14.88 8.30 27.44
N PRO A 351 -14.51 6.99 27.36
CA PRO A 351 -15.34 5.98 26.72
C PRO A 351 -16.67 5.81 27.47
#